data_7e1420a21887c8b301571119210629fc
#
_entry.id   7e1420a21887c8b301571119210629fc
#
_cell.length_a   1.000
_cell.length_b   1.000
_cell.length_c   1.000
_cell.angle_alpha   90.00
_cell.angle_beta   90.00
_cell.angle_gamma   90.00
#
_symmetry.space_group_name_H-M   'P 1'
#
loop_
_entity.id
_entity.type
_entity.pdbx_description
1 polymer ?
#
loop_
_entity_poly.entity_id
_entity_poly.type
_entity_poly.pdbx_seq_one_letter_code
_entity_poly.pdbx_strand_id
1 'polypeptide(L)'
;MSLLHPYFLIPAILLLFLSFMEVYGSKKPSLKYLYYFGAWFSIVAGFRYYVGADYGAYKGIYLFYSNDFPYSEILKKSIYMDSNVYMEWLYVLINKILLDIFKAPFHILTFLIAIITIFTNYNYIK
;
A
#
# COMPACT_ATOMS: atom_id res chain seq x y z
N MET A 1 -9.79 11.56 7.89
CA MET A 1 -10.83 10.91 7.09
C MET A 1 -11.43 9.82 7.96
N SER A 2 -12.74 9.84 8.20
CA SER A 2 -13.37 8.85 9.08
C SER A 2 -13.51 7.51 8.34
N LEU A 3 -13.47 6.39 9.07
CA LEU A 3 -13.76 5.04 8.55
C LEU A 3 -15.16 4.93 7.91
N LEU A 4 -16.04 5.89 8.20
CA LEU A 4 -17.40 6.01 7.65
C LEU A 4 -17.43 6.72 6.28
N HIS A 5 -16.29 7.06 5.70
CA HIS A 5 -16.28 7.68 4.37
C HIS A 5 -16.81 6.69 3.32
N PRO A 6 -17.69 7.12 2.39
CA PRO A 6 -18.34 6.24 1.41
C PRO A 6 -17.38 5.35 0.63
N TYR A 7 -16.16 5.81 0.33
CA TYR A 7 -15.14 5.02 -0.39
C TYR A 7 -14.68 3.76 0.37
N PHE A 8 -14.84 3.73 1.69
CA PHE A 8 -14.55 2.55 2.51
C PHE A 8 -15.82 1.79 2.88
N LEU A 9 -16.88 2.53 3.19
CA LEU A 9 -18.12 1.94 3.68
C LEU A 9 -18.82 1.10 2.61
N ILE A 10 -18.95 1.63 1.38
CA ILE A 10 -19.63 0.91 0.29
C ILE A 10 -18.94 -0.41 -0.03
N PRO A 11 -17.61 -0.47 -0.30
CA PRO A 11 -16.93 -1.74 -0.52
C PRO A 11 -17.01 -2.69 0.67
N ALA A 12 -16.95 -2.18 1.91
CA ALA A 12 -17.06 -3.01 3.10
C ALA A 12 -18.43 -3.69 3.21
N ILE A 13 -19.52 -2.96 2.97
CA ILE A 13 -20.88 -3.50 2.95
C ILE A 13 -21.02 -4.55 1.85
N LEU A 14 -20.51 -4.28 0.65
CA LEU A 14 -20.54 -5.24 -0.46
C LEU A 14 -19.76 -6.51 -0.14
N LEU A 15 -18.58 -6.40 0.48
CA LEU A 15 -17.79 -7.55 0.91
C LEU A 15 -18.53 -8.37 1.97
N LEU A 16 -19.17 -7.74 2.95
CA LEU A 16 -19.99 -8.42 3.94
C LEU A 16 -21.15 -9.16 3.29
N PHE A 17 -21.82 -8.53 2.32
CA PHE A 17 -22.92 -9.16 1.59
C PHE A 17 -22.43 -10.38 0.77
N LEU A 18 -21.32 -10.26 0.06
CA LEU A 18 -20.72 -11.37 -0.69
C LEU A 18 -20.26 -12.50 0.22
N SER A 19 -19.68 -12.19 1.38
CA SER A 19 -19.30 -13.17 2.38
C SER A 19 -20.54 -13.91 2.92
N PHE A 20 -21.63 -13.20 3.17
CA PHE A 20 -22.87 -13.81 3.58
C PHE A 20 -23.44 -14.75 2.49
N MET A 21 -23.40 -14.33 1.23
CA MET A 21 -23.80 -15.17 0.10
C MET A 21 -22.93 -16.42 -0.06
N GLU A 22 -21.64 -16.32 0.27
CA GLU A 22 -20.73 -17.47 0.21
C GLU A 22 -21.05 -18.51 1.26
N VAL A 23 -21.44 -18.09 2.46
CA VAL A 23 -21.74 -18.99 3.58
C VAL A 23 -23.14 -19.60 3.47
N TYR A 24 -24.13 -18.79 3.12
CA TYR A 24 -25.56 -19.18 3.17
C TYR A 24 -26.21 -19.30 1.80
N GLY A 25 -25.60 -18.83 0.75
CA GLY A 25 -26.14 -18.84 -0.60
C GLY A 25 -25.97 -20.19 -1.30
N SER A 26 -26.91 -20.52 -2.17
CA SER A 26 -26.82 -21.70 -3.05
C SER A 26 -25.80 -21.54 -4.17
N LYS A 27 -25.43 -20.32 -4.51
CA LYS A 27 -24.41 -20.00 -5.53
C LYS A 27 -23.25 -19.23 -4.89
N LYS A 28 -22.06 -19.82 -4.97
CA LYS A 28 -20.85 -19.15 -4.48
C LYS A 28 -20.47 -17.96 -5.37
N PRO A 29 -20.10 -16.81 -4.78
CA PRO A 29 -19.63 -15.67 -5.54
C PRO A 29 -18.35 -16.04 -6.32
N SER A 30 -18.22 -15.49 -7.51
CA SER A 30 -17.04 -15.74 -8.35
C SER A 30 -15.79 -15.05 -7.77
N LEU A 31 -14.64 -15.72 -7.80
CA LEU A 31 -13.33 -15.15 -7.44
C LEU A 31 -13.00 -13.85 -8.20
N LYS A 32 -13.67 -13.57 -9.31
CA LYS A 32 -13.53 -12.30 -10.05
C LYS A 32 -13.87 -11.08 -9.20
N TYR A 33 -14.76 -11.20 -8.23
CA TYR A 33 -15.09 -10.09 -7.32
C TYR A 33 -13.90 -9.68 -6.46
N LEU A 34 -13.03 -10.61 -6.07
CA LEU A 34 -11.79 -10.31 -5.36
C LEU A 34 -10.85 -9.39 -6.17
N TYR A 35 -10.78 -9.57 -7.48
CA TYR A 35 -10.02 -8.66 -8.36
C TYR A 35 -10.59 -7.25 -8.37
N TYR A 36 -11.90 -7.11 -8.51
CA TYR A 36 -12.54 -5.80 -8.53
C TYR A 36 -12.36 -5.06 -7.21
N PHE A 37 -12.54 -5.76 -6.08
CA PHE A 37 -12.28 -5.18 -4.77
C PHE A 37 -10.80 -4.88 -4.55
N GLY A 38 -9.92 -5.77 -4.97
CA GLY A 38 -8.48 -5.55 -4.92
C GLY A 38 -8.06 -4.31 -5.71
N ALA A 39 -8.53 -4.18 -6.94
CA ALA A 39 -8.28 -2.99 -7.76
C ALA A 39 -8.83 -1.72 -7.10
N TRP A 40 -10.06 -1.76 -6.59
CA TRP A 40 -10.65 -0.62 -5.88
C TRP A 40 -9.82 -0.21 -4.66
N PHE A 41 -9.47 -1.17 -3.80
CA PHE A 41 -8.67 -0.87 -2.61
C PHE A 41 -7.26 -0.39 -2.94
N SER A 42 -6.66 -0.89 -4.03
CA SER A 42 -5.37 -0.38 -4.51
C SER A 42 -5.46 1.08 -4.91
N ILE A 43 -6.51 1.45 -5.64
CA ILE A 43 -6.75 2.84 -6.05
C ILE A 43 -6.95 3.72 -4.81
N VAL A 44 -7.84 3.32 -3.90
CA VAL A 44 -8.13 4.09 -2.68
C VAL A 44 -6.89 4.20 -1.79
N ALA A 45 -6.11 3.13 -1.64
CA ALA A 45 -4.90 3.14 -0.84
C ALA A 45 -3.78 3.96 -1.50
N GLY A 46 -3.63 3.87 -2.82
CA GLY A 46 -2.62 4.59 -3.58
C GLY A 46 -2.86 6.10 -3.61
N PHE A 47 -4.09 6.49 -3.83
CA PHE A 47 -4.47 7.91 -3.93
C PHE A 47 -4.94 8.53 -2.61
N ARG A 48 -4.81 7.82 -1.49
CA ARG A 48 -5.09 8.41 -0.18
C ARG A 48 -4.18 9.60 0.07
N TYR A 49 -4.78 10.75 0.39
CA TYR A 49 -4.06 11.98 0.73
C TYR A 49 -4.26 12.28 2.21
N TYR A 50 -3.17 12.36 2.98
CA TYR A 50 -3.18 12.61 4.43
C TYR A 50 -4.11 11.67 5.24
N VAL A 51 -4.25 10.41 4.81
CA VAL A 51 -5.02 9.38 5.50
C VAL A 51 -4.08 8.42 6.23
N GLY A 52 -4.25 8.33 7.53
CA GLY A 52 -3.42 7.54 8.43
C GLY A 52 -2.38 8.39 9.17
N ALA A 53 -2.14 8.03 10.43
CA ALA A 53 -1.21 8.73 11.32
C ALA A 53 0.22 8.81 10.74
N ASP A 54 0.61 7.79 9.99
CA ASP A 54 1.99 7.63 9.50
C ASP A 54 2.22 8.22 8.10
N TYR A 55 1.18 8.75 7.45
CA TYR A 55 1.32 9.28 6.09
C TYR A 55 2.41 10.36 5.98
N GLY A 56 2.43 11.30 6.93
CA GLY A 56 3.42 12.37 6.96
C GLY A 56 4.84 11.85 7.15
N ALA A 57 5.02 10.86 8.03
CA ALA A 57 6.30 10.23 8.28
C ALA A 57 6.83 9.51 7.02
N TYR A 58 6.03 8.65 6.39
CA TYR A 58 6.43 7.95 5.17
C TYR A 58 6.70 8.88 3.99
N LYS A 59 5.91 9.96 3.86
CA LYS A 59 6.16 10.99 2.85
C LYS A 59 7.48 11.74 3.13
N GLY A 60 7.77 12.04 4.39
CA GLY A 60 9.05 12.64 4.80
C GLY A 60 10.23 11.73 4.47
N ILE A 61 10.12 10.44 4.76
CA ILE A 61 11.13 9.45 4.40
C ILE A 61 11.35 9.40 2.88
N TYR A 62 10.27 9.39 2.12
CA TYR A 62 10.33 9.39 0.66
C TYR A 62 11.05 10.62 0.10
N LEU A 63 10.67 11.82 0.55
CA LEU A 63 11.14 13.07 -0.05
C LEU A 63 12.53 13.50 0.43
N PHE A 64 12.85 13.26 1.70
CA PHE A 64 14.06 13.80 2.33
C PHE A 64 15.11 12.72 2.56
N TYR A 65 14.80 11.69 3.31
CA TYR A 65 15.80 10.71 3.73
C TYR A 65 16.29 9.81 2.59
N SER A 66 15.42 9.45 1.64
CA SER A 66 15.84 8.59 0.52
C SER A 66 16.87 9.29 -0.39
N ASN A 67 16.91 10.61 -0.43
CA ASN A 67 17.91 11.36 -1.17
C ASN A 67 19.26 11.38 -0.49
N ASP A 68 19.29 11.41 0.84
CA ASP A 68 20.53 11.61 1.60
C ASP A 68 21.40 10.35 1.66
N PHE A 69 20.83 9.18 1.39
CA PHE A 69 21.56 7.92 1.45
C PHE A 69 22.11 7.49 0.09
N PRO A 70 23.43 7.27 -0.06
CA PRO A 70 23.97 6.66 -1.25
C PRO A 70 23.57 5.18 -1.36
N TYR A 71 23.46 4.65 -2.58
CA TYR A 71 23.09 3.24 -2.82
C TYR A 71 23.99 2.25 -2.08
N SER A 72 25.28 2.57 -1.93
CA SER A 72 26.24 1.72 -1.22
C SER A 72 25.91 1.55 0.27
N GLU A 73 25.32 2.55 0.91
CA GLU A 73 24.88 2.47 2.32
C GLU A 73 23.56 1.73 2.46
N ILE A 74 22.64 1.96 1.54
CA ILE A 74 21.35 1.27 1.53
C ILE A 74 21.55 -0.24 1.46
N LEU A 75 22.50 -0.71 0.66
CA LEU A 75 22.77 -2.13 0.50
C LEU A 75 23.46 -2.79 1.70
N LYS A 76 23.95 -2.03 2.68
CA LYS A 76 24.53 -2.58 3.92
C LYS A 76 23.50 -3.10 4.93
N LYS A 77 22.22 -3.10 4.59
CA LYS A 77 21.10 -3.74 5.31
C LYS A 77 20.64 -3.12 6.64
N SER A 78 21.27 -2.07 7.13
CA SER A 78 20.81 -1.40 8.35
C SER A 78 20.92 0.11 8.18
N ILE A 79 19.77 0.76 8.04
CA ILE A 79 19.70 2.20 7.89
C ILE A 79 19.03 2.77 9.14
N TYR A 80 19.80 3.52 9.90
CA TYR A 80 19.30 4.35 10.98
C TYR A 80 19.14 5.76 10.44
N MET A 81 17.91 6.22 10.29
CA MET A 81 17.62 7.56 9.75
C MET A 81 17.78 8.67 10.79
N ASP A 82 17.62 8.31 12.04
CA ASP A 82 17.88 9.15 13.21
C ASP A 82 18.10 8.22 14.40
N SER A 83 18.58 8.73 15.52
CA SER A 83 18.92 7.92 16.70
C SER A 83 17.84 6.95 17.19
N ASN A 84 16.61 7.06 16.67
CA ASN A 84 15.47 6.24 17.10
C ASN A 84 14.59 5.68 15.96
N VAL A 85 14.92 5.91 14.69
CA VAL A 85 14.11 5.43 13.56
C VAL A 85 14.88 4.43 12.73
N TYR A 86 14.49 3.17 12.86
CA TYR A 86 15.00 2.08 12.02
C TYR A 86 14.11 1.91 10.79
N MET A 87 14.72 1.88 9.60
CA MET A 87 14.02 1.60 8.35
C MET A 87 14.63 0.43 7.62
N GLU A 88 13.78 -0.39 7.05
CA GLU A 88 14.22 -1.53 6.25
C GLU A 88 14.88 -1.06 4.94
N TRP A 89 16.05 -1.58 4.66
CA TRP A 89 16.86 -1.23 3.49
C TRP A 89 16.09 -1.36 2.16
N LEU A 90 15.24 -2.37 2.03
CA LEU A 90 14.47 -2.60 0.80
C LEU A 90 13.46 -1.48 0.54
N TYR A 91 12.80 -1.00 1.62
CA TYR A 91 11.86 0.12 1.50
C TYR A 91 12.59 1.40 1.06
N VAL A 92 13.73 1.70 1.67
CA VAL A 92 14.53 2.89 1.29
C VAL A 92 15.08 2.76 -0.13
N LEU A 93 15.49 1.57 -0.54
CA LEU A 93 15.95 1.30 -1.91
C LEU A 93 14.85 1.56 -2.95
N ILE A 94 13.65 1.05 -2.71
CA ILE A 94 12.50 1.29 -3.61
C ILE A 94 12.20 2.80 -3.69
N ASN A 95 12.18 3.49 -2.55
CA ASN A 95 11.97 4.94 -2.51
C ASN A 95 12.99 5.67 -3.36
N LYS A 96 14.27 5.34 -3.18
CA LYS A 96 15.37 5.98 -3.91
C LYS A 96 15.32 5.72 -5.42
N ILE A 97 15.04 4.50 -5.83
CA ILE A 97 14.88 4.14 -7.24
C ILE A 97 13.71 4.94 -7.87
N LEU A 98 12.59 5.03 -7.17
CA LEU A 98 11.43 5.78 -7.65
C LEU A 98 11.72 7.28 -7.77
N LEU A 99 12.50 7.85 -6.85
CA LEU A 99 12.91 9.26 -6.91
C LEU A 99 13.95 9.53 -7.99
N ASP A 100 15.03 8.77 -8.01
CA ASP A 100 16.19 9.05 -8.87
C ASP A 100 15.90 8.75 -10.34
N ILE A 101 15.26 7.61 -10.61
CA ILE A 101 15.04 7.13 -11.99
C ILE A 101 13.72 7.65 -12.55
N PHE A 102 12.64 7.52 -11.79
CA PHE A 102 11.29 7.82 -12.28
C PHE A 102 10.80 9.21 -11.89
N LYS A 103 11.49 9.91 -10.97
CA LYS A 103 11.03 11.20 -10.40
C LYS A 103 9.55 11.14 -9.98
N ALA A 104 9.13 9.98 -9.51
CA ALA A 104 7.74 9.67 -9.24
C ALA A 104 7.23 10.44 -8.02
N PRO A 105 5.98 10.90 -8.00
CA PRO A 105 5.39 11.43 -6.78
C PRO A 105 5.12 10.31 -5.77
N PHE A 106 5.03 10.66 -4.49
CA PHE A 106 4.83 9.72 -3.38
C PHE A 106 3.61 8.78 -3.56
N HIS A 107 2.57 9.24 -4.25
CA HIS A 107 1.38 8.43 -4.54
C HIS A 107 1.68 7.19 -5.40
N ILE A 108 2.67 7.26 -6.25
CA ILE A 108 3.08 6.10 -7.06
C ILE A 108 3.67 5.02 -6.16
N LEU A 109 4.46 5.38 -5.15
CA LEU A 109 4.98 4.43 -4.17
C LEU A 109 3.83 3.74 -3.41
N THR A 110 2.89 4.53 -2.87
CA THR A 110 1.75 3.98 -2.13
C THR A 110 0.88 3.07 -3.00
N PHE A 111 0.68 3.43 -4.25
CA PHE A 111 -0.06 2.64 -5.23
C PHE A 111 0.65 1.31 -5.57
N LEU A 112 1.97 1.34 -5.80
CA LEU A 112 2.77 0.15 -6.05
C LEU A 112 2.74 -0.82 -4.88
N ILE A 113 2.91 -0.33 -3.66
CA ILE A 113 2.85 -1.16 -2.45
C ILE A 113 1.46 -1.79 -2.31
N ALA A 114 0.39 -1.04 -2.56
CA ALA A 114 -0.97 -1.55 -2.51
C ALA A 114 -1.20 -2.66 -3.55
N ILE A 115 -0.74 -2.48 -4.79
CA ILE A 115 -0.85 -3.50 -5.85
C ILE A 115 -0.09 -4.77 -5.45
N ILE A 116 1.17 -4.64 -5.01
CA ILE A 116 1.99 -5.79 -4.62
C ILE A 116 1.32 -6.55 -3.48
N THR A 117 0.83 -5.86 -2.47
CA THR A 117 0.14 -6.46 -1.32
C THR A 117 -1.09 -7.24 -1.76
N ILE A 118 -1.93 -6.64 -2.60
CA ILE A 118 -3.16 -7.28 -3.07
C ILE A 118 -2.87 -8.47 -3.98
N PHE A 119 -1.92 -8.32 -4.90
CA PHE A 119 -1.52 -9.40 -5.80
C PHE A 119 -0.92 -10.60 -5.03
N THR A 120 -0.09 -10.34 -4.02
CA THR A 120 0.48 -11.38 -3.16
C THR A 120 -0.62 -12.11 -2.39
N ASN A 121 -1.52 -11.37 -1.75
CA ASN A 121 -2.64 -11.96 -1.02
C ASN A 121 -3.56 -12.77 -1.94
N TYR A 122 -3.84 -12.27 -3.14
CA TYR A 122 -4.66 -12.99 -4.11
C TYR A 122 -4.04 -14.34 -4.51
N ASN A 123 -2.75 -14.37 -4.81
CA ASN A 123 -2.06 -15.61 -5.17
C ASN A 123 -1.97 -16.60 -4.01
N TYR A 124 -1.97 -16.10 -2.77
CA TYR A 124 -1.97 -16.95 -1.58
C TYR A 124 -3.33 -17.60 -1.31
N ILE A 125 -4.44 -16.93 -1.65
CA ILE A 125 -5.81 -17.43 -1.44
C ILE A 125 -6.23 -18.41 -2.56
N LYS A 126 -5.61 -18.36 -3.72
CA LYS A 126 -5.89 -19.25 -4.87
C LYS A 126 -5.29 -20.64 -4.68
#